data_d0dec2e6afcd5ae6c7d1d8877e8b9a26
#
_entry.id   d0dec2e6afcd5ae6c7d1d8877e8b9a26
#
_cell.length_a   1.000
_cell.length_b   1.000
_cell.length_c   1.000
_cell.angle_alpha   90.00
_cell.angle_beta   90.00
_cell.angle_gamma   90.00
#
_symmetry.space_group_name_H-M   'P 1'
#
loop_
_entity.id
_entity.type
_entity.pdbx_description
1 polymer ?
#
loop_
_entity_poly.entity_id
_entity_poly.type
_entity_poly.pdbx_seq_one_letter_code
_entity_poly.pdbx_strand_id
1 'polypeptide(L)'
;MKELGTIIANVLTDTPIYFTIGNKRYCAYPPTLGKMYLISQLLETLGINKENIATNPVLEIMRVVKAKRMECCKLLAYHITNKREKLLDIEWIERVSNSLNRAADDEDLTTCLSLIHI
;
A
#
# COMPACT_ATOMS: atom_id res chain seq x y z
N MET A 1 -4.61 -11.18 14.62
CA MET A 1 -3.71 -10.04 14.93
C MET A 1 -2.27 -10.30 14.55
N LYS A 2 -2.00 -11.42 13.89
CA LYS A 2 -0.66 -11.74 13.37
C LYS A 2 -0.16 -10.66 12.41
N GLU A 3 -1.02 -10.18 11.51
CA GLU A 3 -0.66 -9.18 10.52
C GLU A 3 -0.24 -7.87 11.17
N LEU A 4 -0.99 -7.44 12.20
CA LEU A 4 -0.63 -6.22 12.92
C LEU A 4 0.69 -6.39 13.64
N GLY A 5 0.92 -7.54 14.28
CA GLY A 5 2.18 -7.84 14.94
C GLY A 5 3.35 -7.84 13.96
N THR A 6 3.16 -8.41 12.76
CA THR A 6 4.18 -8.44 11.71
C THR A 6 4.49 -7.03 11.21
N ILE A 7 3.47 -6.20 10.99
CA ILE A 7 3.65 -4.81 10.55
C ILE A 7 4.46 -4.03 11.59
N ILE A 8 4.10 -4.15 12.87
CA ILE A 8 4.80 -3.48 13.96
C ILE A 8 6.25 -3.95 14.03
N ALA A 9 6.47 -5.26 13.93
CA ALA A 9 7.83 -5.83 13.95
C ALA A 9 8.67 -5.28 12.79
N ASN A 10 8.12 -5.22 11.58
CA ASN A 10 8.82 -4.69 10.40
C ASN A 10 9.17 -3.22 10.58
N VAL A 11 8.27 -2.42 11.14
CA VAL A 11 8.54 -1.00 11.44
C VAL A 11 9.68 -0.88 12.45
N LEU A 12 9.65 -1.66 13.52
CA LEU A 12 10.67 -1.61 14.57
C LEU A 12 12.03 -2.12 14.11
N THR A 13 12.07 -3.05 13.15
CA THR A 13 13.31 -3.63 12.65
C THR A 13 13.83 -2.98 11.36
N ASP A 14 13.12 -1.96 10.86
CA ASP A 14 13.47 -1.30 9.60
C ASP A 14 13.59 -2.27 8.42
N THR A 15 12.76 -3.33 8.41
CA THR A 15 12.82 -4.34 7.35
C THR A 15 11.99 -3.91 6.16
N PRO A 16 12.61 -3.69 4.98
CA PRO A 16 11.85 -3.36 3.78
C PRO A 16 11.12 -4.58 3.22
N ILE A 17 10.00 -4.33 2.55
CA ILE A 17 9.21 -5.36 1.90
C ILE A 17 9.37 -5.21 0.39
N TYR A 18 9.78 -6.29 -0.29
CA TYR A 18 9.98 -6.26 -1.74
C TYR A 18 8.80 -6.91 -2.45
N PHE A 19 8.43 -6.36 -3.58
CA PHE A 19 7.39 -6.92 -4.44
C PHE A 19 7.66 -6.57 -5.90
N THR A 20 7.02 -7.30 -6.80
CA THR A 20 7.21 -7.15 -8.24
C THR A 20 5.88 -6.84 -8.91
N ILE A 21 5.86 -5.84 -9.78
CA ILE A 21 4.72 -5.52 -10.64
C ILE A 21 5.23 -5.49 -12.08
N GLY A 22 4.66 -6.36 -12.90
CA GLY A 22 5.17 -6.56 -14.25
C GLY A 22 6.60 -7.08 -14.18
N ASN A 23 7.52 -6.40 -14.86
CA ASN A 23 8.94 -6.76 -14.86
C ASN A 23 9.77 -5.90 -13.91
N LYS A 24 9.14 -5.04 -13.11
CA LYS A 24 9.84 -4.10 -12.25
C LYS A 24 9.70 -4.50 -10.79
N ARG A 25 10.83 -4.48 -10.07
CA ARG A 25 10.88 -4.76 -8.64
C ARG A 25 10.80 -3.45 -7.87
N TYR A 26 9.96 -3.45 -6.84
CA TYR A 26 9.76 -2.31 -5.95
C TYR A 26 10.13 -2.68 -4.52
N CYS A 27 10.41 -1.66 -3.73
CA CYS A 27 10.69 -1.82 -2.31
C CYS A 27 9.77 -0.88 -1.52
N ALA A 28 8.99 -1.45 -0.61
CA ALA A 28 8.22 -0.68 0.36
C ALA A 28 9.08 -0.50 1.60
N TYR A 29 9.47 0.74 1.87
CA TYR A 29 10.31 1.07 3.01
C TYR A 29 9.47 1.15 4.29
N PRO A 30 10.09 0.87 5.46
CA PRO A 30 9.39 1.03 6.74
C PRO A 30 8.85 2.46 6.86
N PRO A 31 7.59 2.63 7.27
CA PRO A 31 6.98 3.95 7.28
C PRO A 31 7.53 4.84 8.40
N THR A 32 7.86 6.09 8.06
CA THR A 32 8.12 7.14 9.04
C THR A 32 6.79 7.61 9.63
N LEU A 33 6.83 8.41 10.70
CA LEU A 33 5.63 8.93 11.31
C LEU A 33 4.79 9.76 10.32
N GLY A 34 5.44 10.63 9.54
CA GLY A 34 4.75 11.43 8.52
C GLY A 34 4.11 10.57 7.43
N LYS A 35 4.83 9.54 6.97
CA LYS A 35 4.32 8.59 6.00
C LYS A 35 3.11 7.81 6.54
N MET A 36 3.18 7.38 7.80
CA MET A 36 2.07 6.69 8.46
C MET A 36 0.82 7.57 8.53
N TYR A 37 1.01 8.86 8.78
CA TYR A 37 -0.10 9.81 8.80
C TYR A 37 -0.79 9.90 7.44
N LEU A 38 -0.02 10.06 6.36
CA LEU A 38 -0.55 10.12 5.00
C LEU A 38 -1.26 8.81 4.61
N ILE A 39 -0.66 7.69 4.93
CA ILE A 39 -1.25 6.36 4.67
C ILE A 39 -2.55 6.19 5.44
N SER A 40 -2.58 6.60 6.70
CA SER A 40 -3.76 6.51 7.55
C SER A 40 -4.94 7.29 6.98
N GLN A 41 -4.69 8.51 6.49
CA GLN A 41 -5.73 9.32 5.86
C GLN A 41 -6.30 8.63 4.62
N LEU A 42 -5.42 8.05 3.80
CA LEU A 42 -5.85 7.37 2.58
C LEU A 42 -6.63 6.09 2.90
N LEU A 43 -6.22 5.35 3.92
CA LEU A 43 -6.92 4.14 4.36
C LEU A 43 -8.37 4.45 4.77
N GLU A 44 -8.61 5.59 5.39
CA GLU A 44 -9.98 6.00 5.74
C GLU A 44 -10.87 6.14 4.50
N THR A 45 -10.30 6.63 3.40
CA THR A 45 -11.07 6.82 2.15
C THR A 45 -11.37 5.51 1.43
N LEU A 46 -10.62 4.44 1.71
CA LEU A 46 -10.81 3.16 1.05
C LEU A 46 -12.05 2.40 1.52
N GLY A 47 -12.59 2.72 2.69
CA GLY A 47 -13.77 2.06 3.19
C GLY A 47 -13.59 0.58 3.49
N ILE A 48 -12.44 0.22 4.04
CA ILE A 48 -12.13 -1.17 4.39
C ILE A 48 -13.05 -1.62 5.52
N ASN A 49 -13.71 -2.77 5.32
CA ASN A 49 -14.56 -3.37 6.35
C ASN A 49 -13.70 -4.20 7.30
N LYS A 50 -13.67 -3.81 8.56
CA LYS A 50 -12.82 -4.45 9.59
C LYS A 50 -13.19 -5.91 9.83
N GLU A 51 -14.48 -6.24 9.79
CA GLU A 51 -14.93 -7.61 10.00
C GLU A 51 -14.51 -8.50 8.83
N ASN A 52 -14.64 -8.01 7.60
CA ASN A 52 -14.23 -8.75 6.42
C ASN A 52 -12.71 -8.94 6.37
N ILE A 53 -11.95 -7.94 6.76
CA ILE A 53 -10.48 -8.06 6.87
C ILE A 53 -10.10 -9.15 7.87
N ALA A 54 -10.80 -9.25 9.00
CA ALA A 54 -10.51 -10.25 10.01
C ALA A 54 -10.85 -11.67 9.56
N THR A 55 -11.93 -11.84 8.78
CA THR A 55 -12.40 -13.17 8.36
C THR A 55 -11.80 -13.62 7.04
N ASN A 56 -11.70 -12.72 6.06
CA ASN A 56 -11.13 -13.05 4.74
C ASN A 56 -10.44 -11.81 4.15
N PRO A 57 -9.20 -11.53 4.56
CA PRO A 57 -8.49 -10.32 4.15
C PRO A 57 -8.30 -10.20 2.65
N VAL A 58 -8.01 -11.29 1.95
CA VAL A 58 -7.76 -11.25 0.50
C VAL A 58 -9.00 -10.81 -0.25
N LEU A 59 -10.18 -11.34 0.08
CA LEU A 59 -11.42 -10.95 -0.58
C LEU A 59 -11.78 -9.49 -0.32
N GLU A 60 -11.55 -9.00 0.88
CA GLU A 60 -11.81 -7.59 1.19
C GLU A 60 -10.88 -6.66 0.42
N ILE A 61 -9.58 -7.01 0.32
CA ILE A 61 -8.63 -6.24 -0.47
C ILE A 61 -9.04 -6.25 -1.95
N MET A 62 -9.43 -7.40 -2.49
CA MET A 62 -9.92 -7.49 -3.87
C MET A 62 -11.12 -6.59 -4.12
N ARG A 63 -12.06 -6.55 -3.17
CA ARG A 63 -13.24 -5.69 -3.25
C ARG A 63 -12.83 -4.21 -3.31
N VAL A 64 -11.92 -3.81 -2.44
CA VAL A 64 -11.43 -2.43 -2.38
C VAL A 64 -10.66 -2.07 -3.66
N VAL A 65 -9.83 -2.96 -4.16
CA VAL A 65 -9.07 -2.76 -5.41
C VAL A 65 -10.03 -2.51 -6.58
N LYS A 66 -11.09 -3.30 -6.68
CA LYS A 66 -12.08 -3.13 -7.75
C LYS A 66 -12.85 -1.82 -7.62
N ALA A 67 -13.22 -1.44 -6.39
CA ALA A 67 -14.01 -0.25 -6.14
C ALA A 67 -13.18 1.03 -6.21
N LYS A 68 -11.92 1.00 -5.76
CA LYS A 68 -11.07 2.18 -5.59
C LYS A 68 -9.65 1.91 -6.05
N ARG A 69 -9.51 1.49 -7.29
CA ARG A 69 -8.24 1.09 -7.87
C ARG A 69 -7.17 2.19 -7.78
N MET A 70 -7.54 3.42 -8.12
CA MET A 70 -6.57 4.53 -8.15
C MET A 70 -6.07 4.87 -6.75
N GLU A 71 -6.95 4.83 -5.76
CA GLU A 71 -6.57 5.07 -4.37
C GLU A 71 -5.64 3.96 -3.86
N CYS A 72 -5.84 2.73 -4.30
CA CYS A 72 -4.94 1.62 -3.98
C CYS A 72 -3.56 1.82 -4.60
N CYS A 73 -3.49 2.30 -5.84
CA CYS A 73 -2.22 2.66 -6.48
C CYS A 73 -1.51 3.77 -5.73
N LYS A 74 -2.27 4.76 -5.26
CA LYS A 74 -1.73 5.87 -4.48
C LYS A 74 -1.17 5.39 -3.15
N LEU A 75 -1.84 4.44 -2.51
CA LEU A 75 -1.37 3.82 -1.28
C LEU A 75 -0.02 3.13 -1.49
N LEU A 76 0.12 2.37 -2.56
CA LEU A 76 1.39 1.75 -2.93
C LEU A 76 2.45 2.81 -3.23
N ALA A 77 2.09 3.89 -3.91
CA ALA A 77 3.01 4.98 -4.22
C ALA A 77 3.62 5.58 -2.96
N TYR A 78 2.82 5.78 -1.91
CA TYR A 78 3.34 6.25 -0.63
C TYR A 78 4.31 5.25 -0.02
N HIS A 79 4.01 3.95 -0.10
CA HIS A 79 4.88 2.93 0.48
C HIS A 79 6.24 2.84 -0.19
N ILE A 80 6.31 3.00 -1.51
CA ILE A 80 7.55 2.89 -2.25
C ILE A 80 8.32 4.20 -2.36
N THR A 81 7.73 5.32 -1.92
CA THR A 81 8.41 6.61 -1.91
C THR A 81 9.21 6.76 -0.63
N ASN A 82 10.53 6.88 -0.75
CA ASN A 82 11.45 6.91 0.37
C ASN A 82 11.88 8.32 0.80
N LYS A 83 11.80 9.29 -0.11
CA LYS A 83 12.27 10.65 0.17
C LYS A 83 11.15 11.52 0.71
N ARG A 84 11.42 12.18 1.85
CA ARG A 84 10.45 13.02 2.54
C ARG A 84 9.84 14.10 1.65
N GLU A 85 10.65 14.80 0.88
CA GLU A 85 10.19 15.86 -0.02
C GLU A 85 9.27 15.31 -1.13
N LYS A 86 9.46 14.06 -1.53
CA LYS A 86 8.60 13.43 -2.54
C LYS A 86 7.25 13.01 -1.99
N LEU A 87 7.17 12.68 -0.71
CA LEU A 87 5.89 12.34 -0.07
C LEU A 87 4.92 13.50 -0.09
N LEU A 88 5.42 14.73 -0.02
CA LEU A 88 4.62 15.95 -0.03
C LEU A 88 4.40 16.50 -1.44
N ASP A 89 5.04 15.92 -2.43
CA ASP A 89 4.93 16.33 -3.83
C ASP A 89 3.75 15.61 -4.49
N ILE A 90 2.63 16.30 -4.60
CA ILE A 90 1.40 15.74 -5.15
C ILE A 90 1.61 15.25 -6.60
N GLU A 91 2.34 16.01 -7.41
CA GLU A 91 2.61 15.61 -8.80
C GLU A 91 3.43 14.34 -8.89
N TRP A 92 4.42 14.18 -8.01
CA TRP A 92 5.23 12.97 -7.93
C TRP A 92 4.36 11.76 -7.57
N ILE A 93 3.55 11.88 -6.53
CA ILE A 93 2.67 10.80 -6.07
C ILE A 93 1.66 10.41 -7.16
N GLU A 94 1.08 11.40 -7.84
CA GLU A 94 0.16 11.13 -8.95
C GLU A 94 0.85 10.41 -10.10
N ARG A 95 2.07 10.83 -10.45
CA ARG A 95 2.84 10.21 -11.52
C ARG A 95 3.17 8.75 -11.21
N VAL A 96 3.63 8.48 -10.00
CA VAL A 96 3.92 7.11 -9.55
C VAL A 96 2.64 6.28 -9.52
N SER A 97 1.55 6.84 -9.00
CA SER A 97 0.25 6.15 -8.94
C SER A 97 -0.26 5.78 -10.33
N ASN A 98 -0.15 6.70 -11.29
CA ASN A 98 -0.57 6.44 -12.68
C ASN A 98 0.30 5.37 -13.33
N SER A 99 1.60 5.39 -13.05
CA SER A 99 2.51 4.37 -13.55
C SER A 99 2.15 2.99 -13.02
N LEU A 100 1.87 2.88 -11.73
CA LEU A 100 1.43 1.63 -11.11
C LEU A 100 0.09 1.17 -11.69
N ASN A 101 -0.84 2.09 -11.89
CA ASN A 101 -2.15 1.77 -12.44
C ASN A 101 -2.06 1.18 -13.85
N ARG A 102 -1.10 1.64 -14.65
CA ARG A 102 -0.88 1.10 -16.00
C ARG A 102 -0.17 -0.25 -15.98
N ALA A 103 0.76 -0.44 -15.05
CA ALA A 103 1.60 -1.63 -15.00
C ALA A 103 0.98 -2.82 -14.28
N ALA A 104 0.11 -2.56 -13.31
CA ALA A 104 -0.45 -3.59 -12.44
C ALA A 104 -1.88 -3.95 -12.83
N ASP A 105 -2.21 -5.23 -12.77
CA ASP A 105 -3.61 -5.68 -12.84
C ASP A 105 -4.20 -5.76 -11.41
N ASP A 106 -5.46 -6.14 -11.30
CA ASP A 106 -6.13 -6.23 -10.00
C ASP A 106 -5.49 -7.27 -9.09
N GLU A 107 -5.01 -8.37 -9.67
CA GLU A 107 -4.33 -9.42 -8.92
C GLU A 107 -3.00 -8.92 -8.35
N ASP A 108 -2.21 -8.19 -9.15
CA ASP A 108 -0.96 -7.59 -8.71
C ASP A 108 -1.20 -6.64 -7.53
N LEU A 109 -2.18 -5.77 -7.65
CA LEU A 109 -2.51 -4.81 -6.59
C LEU A 109 -2.97 -5.52 -5.31
N THR A 110 -3.79 -6.55 -5.44
CA THR A 110 -4.27 -7.33 -4.31
C THR A 110 -3.10 -8.01 -3.60
N THR A 111 -2.20 -8.62 -4.36
CA THR A 111 -1.02 -9.30 -3.80
C THR A 111 -0.12 -8.31 -3.07
N CYS A 112 0.19 -7.17 -3.70
CA CYS A 112 1.06 -6.17 -3.09
C CYS A 112 0.48 -5.59 -1.82
N LEU A 113 -0.81 -5.25 -1.82
CA LEU A 113 -1.47 -4.71 -0.63
C LEU A 113 -1.55 -5.74 0.49
N SER A 114 -1.74 -7.01 0.16
CA SER A 114 -1.74 -8.09 1.15
C SER A 114 -0.38 -8.22 1.84
N LEU A 115 0.72 -8.05 1.08
CA LEU A 115 2.06 -8.11 1.64
C LEU A 115 2.38 -6.93 2.54
N ILE A 116 1.85 -5.75 2.23
CA ILE A 116 2.21 -4.50 2.91
C ILE A 116 1.29 -4.21 4.10
N HIS A 117 -0.01 -4.44 3.95
CA HIS A 117 -1.00 -4.00 4.93
C HIS A 117 -1.66 -5.10 5.73
N ILE A 118 -1.61 -6.29 5.24
CA ILE A 118 -2.29 -7.41 5.84
C ILE A 118 -1.31 -8.57 6.01
#